data_81318935f312b665b2bf63a3d1999773
#
_entry.id   81318935f312b665b2bf63a3d1999773
#
_cell.length_a   1.000
_cell.length_b   1.000
_cell.length_c   1.000
_cell.angle_alpha   90.00
_cell.angle_beta   90.00
_cell.angle_gamma   90.00
#
_symmetry.space_group_name_H-M   'P 1'
#
loop_
_entity.id
_entity.type
_entity.pdbx_description
1 polymer ?
#
loop_
_entity_poly.entity_id
_entity_poly.type
_entity_poly.pdbx_seq_one_letter_code
_entity_poly.pdbx_strand_id
1 'polypeptide(L)'
;WVVMKQLGFLVMFVAVGTMLSGCVSPGPTQSAVSAEEAEKITEEVTKLDQQWSQTALTKDTAFLKSIWADDLRFTQPDGKVFDKEAALADVEGNTDTVTSSVISDYKVRVYGKNFAVVAGDYHVAGKDKDGRTFSRKFRFTGVWVQRNGKWQVVAEQSEKLE
;
A
#
# COMPACT_ATOMS: atom_id res chain seq x y z
N TRP A 1 23.91 -20.18 -62.70
CA TRP A 1 24.86 -19.72 -63.73
C TRP A 1 24.67 -18.23 -63.97
N VAL A 2 25.47 -17.40 -63.50
CA VAL A 2 26.38 -16.43 -64.02
C VAL A 2 26.97 -15.61 -62.88
N VAL A 3 28.27 -15.67 -62.79
CA VAL A 3 29.21 -14.89 -61.99
C VAL A 3 29.41 -13.54 -62.59
N MET A 4 29.45 -12.49 -61.78
CA MET A 4 30.23 -11.26 -62.02
C MET A 4 30.40 -10.54 -60.70
N LYS A 5 31.58 -10.66 -60.09
CA LYS A 5 32.77 -9.82 -60.13
C LYS A 5 32.57 -8.38 -59.69
N GLN A 6 33.01 -8.15 -58.44
CA GLN A 6 33.94 -7.10 -58.00
C GLN A 6 33.85 -5.70 -58.61
N LEU A 7 33.62 -4.70 -57.78
CA LEU A 7 34.60 -3.61 -57.68
C LEU A 7 34.44 -2.88 -56.34
N GLY A 8 35.50 -2.82 -55.57
CA GLY A 8 35.54 -2.17 -54.26
C GLY A 8 35.58 -0.64 -54.39
N PHE A 9 34.95 0.00 -53.44
CA PHE A 9 35.21 1.41 -53.13
C PHE A 9 35.43 1.50 -51.61
N LEU A 10 36.69 1.68 -51.28
CA LEU A 10 37.18 1.96 -49.95
C LEU A 10 36.85 3.43 -49.63
N VAL A 11 35.78 3.70 -48.92
CA VAL A 11 35.53 5.01 -48.35
C VAL A 11 35.90 4.99 -46.87
N MET A 12 37.02 5.59 -46.58
CA MET A 12 37.57 5.80 -45.25
C MET A 12 36.76 6.90 -44.56
N PHE A 13 35.74 6.52 -43.78
CA PHE A 13 35.08 7.51 -42.90
C PHE A 13 35.86 7.63 -41.60
N VAL A 14 36.56 8.77 -41.45
CA VAL A 14 37.09 9.19 -40.15
C VAL A 14 35.90 9.69 -39.33
N ALA A 15 35.37 8.85 -38.46
CA ALA A 15 34.34 9.23 -37.48
C ALA A 15 35.06 9.93 -36.31
N VAL A 16 35.01 11.27 -36.31
CA VAL A 16 35.31 12.07 -35.11
C VAL A 16 34.22 11.82 -34.09
N GLY A 17 34.44 10.88 -33.18
CA GLY A 17 33.55 10.59 -32.05
C GLY A 17 33.69 11.72 -31.01
N THR A 18 32.78 12.68 -31.02
CA THR A 18 32.56 13.56 -29.87
C THR A 18 31.89 12.76 -28.80
N MET A 19 32.67 12.31 -27.81
CA MET A 19 32.14 11.76 -26.57
C MET A 19 31.45 12.89 -25.77
N LEU A 20 30.12 13.01 -25.92
CA LEU A 20 29.28 13.73 -24.98
C LEU A 20 29.21 12.89 -23.72
N SER A 21 30.11 13.12 -22.77
CA SER A 21 29.96 12.65 -21.40
C SER A 21 28.74 13.36 -20.79
N GLY A 22 27.57 12.78 -20.99
CA GLY A 22 26.37 13.17 -20.26
C GLY A 22 26.59 12.85 -18.78
N CYS A 23 26.78 13.88 -17.96
CA CYS A 23 26.64 13.77 -16.52
C CYS A 23 25.20 13.39 -16.23
N VAL A 24 24.95 12.09 -16.06
CA VAL A 24 23.71 11.61 -15.44
C VAL A 24 23.82 12.04 -13.97
N SER A 25 23.13 13.12 -13.62
CA SER A 25 22.96 13.47 -12.22
C SER A 25 22.27 12.30 -11.55
N PRO A 26 22.84 11.71 -10.47
CA PRO A 26 22.11 10.71 -9.70
C PRO A 26 20.84 11.38 -9.20
N GLY A 27 19.69 10.79 -9.51
CA GLY A 27 18.41 11.20 -8.94
C GLY A 27 18.51 11.22 -7.42
N PRO A 28 17.58 11.90 -6.72
CA PRO A 28 17.62 12.01 -5.27
C PRO A 28 17.77 10.61 -4.67
N THR A 29 18.92 10.34 -4.08
CA THR A 29 19.18 9.10 -3.35
C THR A 29 18.27 9.14 -2.14
N GLN A 30 17.21 8.35 -2.16
CA GLN A 30 16.39 8.14 -0.98
C GLN A 30 17.34 7.59 0.10
N SER A 31 17.58 8.38 1.16
CA SER A 31 18.44 7.96 2.25
C SER A 31 17.93 6.62 2.78
N ALA A 32 18.77 5.60 2.71
CA ALA A 32 18.42 4.29 3.20
C ALA A 32 18.01 4.41 4.68
N VAL A 33 16.88 3.84 5.05
CA VAL A 33 16.40 3.79 6.42
C VAL A 33 17.33 2.87 7.20
N SER A 34 17.81 3.30 8.37
CA SER A 34 18.59 2.42 9.24
C SER A 34 17.72 1.27 9.75
N ALA A 35 18.34 0.17 10.19
CA ALA A 35 17.60 -0.96 10.75
C ALA A 35 16.79 -0.56 11.99
N GLU A 36 17.34 0.27 12.84
CA GLU A 36 16.66 0.79 14.04
C GLU A 36 15.46 1.68 13.69
N GLU A 37 15.61 2.58 12.71
CA GLU A 37 14.48 3.40 12.22
C GLU A 37 13.39 2.52 11.59
N ALA A 38 13.77 1.50 10.81
CA ALA A 38 12.81 0.58 10.20
C ALA A 38 12.04 -0.25 11.24
N GLU A 39 12.70 -0.69 12.30
CA GLU A 39 12.07 -1.37 13.42
C GLU A 39 11.06 -0.48 14.13
N LYS A 40 11.44 0.76 14.46
CA LYS A 40 10.54 1.75 15.07
C LYS A 40 9.33 2.05 14.21
N ILE A 41 9.51 2.25 12.90
CA ILE A 41 8.40 2.46 11.97
C ILE A 41 7.48 1.23 11.93
N THR A 42 8.06 0.03 11.93
CA THR A 42 7.31 -1.22 11.96
C THR A 42 6.43 -1.31 13.20
N GLU A 43 6.97 -0.99 14.38
CA GLU A 43 6.21 -0.98 15.63
C GLU A 43 5.08 0.05 15.62
N GLU A 44 5.36 1.29 15.18
CA GLU A 44 4.36 2.36 15.11
C GLU A 44 3.20 1.99 14.17
N VAL A 45 3.51 1.54 12.95
CA VAL A 45 2.50 1.17 11.96
C VAL A 45 1.72 -0.06 12.42
N THR A 46 2.39 -1.07 12.99
CA THR A 46 1.71 -2.25 13.54
C THR A 46 0.71 -1.89 14.62
N LYS A 47 1.08 -1.00 15.52
CA LYS A 47 0.19 -0.54 16.61
C LYS A 47 -1.05 0.17 16.05
N LEU A 48 -0.85 1.06 15.07
CA LEU A 48 -1.97 1.78 14.44
C LEU A 48 -2.92 0.83 13.70
N ASP A 49 -2.38 -0.14 12.98
CA ASP A 49 -3.18 -1.10 12.21
C ASP A 49 -3.95 -2.07 13.13
N GLN A 50 -3.32 -2.53 14.21
CA GLN A 50 -4.01 -3.30 15.25
C GLN A 50 -5.14 -2.49 15.89
N GLN A 51 -4.90 -1.22 16.19
CA GLN A 51 -5.93 -0.34 16.73
C GLN A 51 -7.05 -0.09 15.71
N TRP A 52 -6.71 0.04 14.43
CA TRP A 52 -7.70 0.11 13.37
C TRP A 52 -8.59 -1.14 13.35
N SER A 53 -8.01 -2.33 13.41
CA SER A 53 -8.81 -3.56 13.43
C SER A 53 -9.82 -3.58 14.59
N GLN A 54 -9.47 -3.01 15.73
CA GLN A 54 -10.36 -2.94 16.90
C GLN A 54 -11.53 -1.96 16.71
N THR A 55 -11.45 -1.02 15.77
CA THR A 55 -12.59 -0.13 15.47
C THR A 55 -13.81 -0.87 14.95
N ALA A 56 -13.65 -2.08 14.42
CA ALA A 56 -14.77 -2.94 14.06
C ALA A 56 -15.65 -3.30 15.27
N LEU A 57 -15.06 -3.41 16.47
CA LEU A 57 -15.77 -3.67 17.72
C LEU A 57 -16.36 -2.40 18.33
N THR A 58 -15.65 -1.29 18.24
CA THR A 58 -15.94 -0.03 18.96
C THR A 58 -16.66 1.01 18.11
N LYS A 59 -16.57 0.89 16.77
CA LYS A 59 -17.03 1.90 15.81
C LYS A 59 -16.42 3.30 16.07
N ASP A 60 -15.15 3.33 16.49
CA ASP A 60 -14.42 4.57 16.77
C ASP A 60 -14.05 5.30 15.47
N THR A 61 -14.98 6.06 14.93
CA THR A 61 -14.76 6.87 13.72
C THR A 61 -13.83 8.07 13.97
N ALA A 62 -13.65 8.51 15.21
CA ALA A 62 -12.70 9.58 15.53
C ALA A 62 -11.25 9.09 15.31
N PHE A 63 -10.95 7.86 15.74
CA PHE A 63 -9.67 7.26 15.44
C PHE A 63 -9.47 7.05 13.93
N LEU A 64 -10.47 6.51 13.21
CA LEU A 64 -10.40 6.32 11.75
C LEU A 64 -10.15 7.65 11.01
N LYS A 65 -10.83 8.72 11.40
CA LYS A 65 -10.59 10.07 10.84
C LYS A 65 -9.15 10.54 11.02
N SER A 66 -8.48 10.11 12.09
CA SER A 66 -7.10 10.51 12.39
C SER A 66 -6.05 9.78 11.56
N ILE A 67 -6.29 8.49 11.22
CA ILE A 67 -5.34 7.64 10.51
C ILE A 67 -5.64 7.51 9.01
N TRP A 68 -6.85 7.78 8.56
CA TRP A 68 -7.19 7.77 7.13
C TRP A 68 -6.85 9.12 6.52
N ALA A 69 -6.03 9.12 5.47
CA ALA A 69 -5.65 10.32 4.75
C ALA A 69 -6.84 10.91 3.98
N ASP A 70 -6.84 12.22 3.72
CA ASP A 70 -7.91 12.86 2.97
C ASP A 70 -7.96 12.40 1.50
N ASP A 71 -6.83 11.91 0.97
CA ASP A 71 -6.70 11.29 -0.35
C ASP A 71 -6.78 9.76 -0.32
N LEU A 72 -7.39 9.17 0.71
CA LEU A 72 -7.59 7.71 0.84
C LEU A 72 -8.28 7.12 -0.38
N ARG A 73 -7.78 5.96 -0.81
CA ARG A 73 -8.47 5.05 -1.73
C ARG A 73 -8.58 3.66 -1.09
N PHE A 74 -9.80 3.30 -0.77
CA PHE A 74 -10.09 2.02 -0.14
C PHE A 74 -10.88 1.13 -1.10
N THR A 75 -10.25 0.07 -1.61
CA THR A 75 -10.90 -0.90 -2.51
C THR A 75 -11.47 -2.04 -1.69
N GLN A 76 -12.79 -2.15 -1.71
CA GLN A 76 -13.55 -3.19 -1.02
C GLN A 76 -13.44 -4.54 -1.75
N PRO A 77 -13.73 -5.68 -1.07
CA PRO A 77 -13.69 -7.01 -1.68
C PRO A 77 -14.62 -7.20 -2.88
N ASP A 78 -15.66 -6.39 -3.00
CA ASP A 78 -16.59 -6.39 -4.14
C ASP A 78 -16.13 -5.49 -5.30
N GLY A 79 -14.94 -4.91 -5.19
CA GLY A 79 -14.35 -4.02 -6.18
C GLY A 79 -14.78 -2.55 -6.08
N LYS A 80 -15.69 -2.21 -5.18
CA LYS A 80 -16.05 -0.80 -4.96
C LYS A 80 -14.87 -0.04 -4.37
N VAL A 81 -14.73 1.20 -4.79
CA VAL A 81 -13.68 2.10 -4.31
C VAL A 81 -14.32 3.23 -3.51
N PHE A 82 -13.90 3.34 -2.26
CA PHE A 82 -14.31 4.40 -1.36
C PHE A 82 -13.18 5.40 -1.17
N ASP A 83 -13.54 6.67 -1.10
CA ASP A 83 -12.72 7.69 -0.47
C ASP A 83 -12.93 7.69 1.05
N LYS A 84 -12.26 8.59 1.76
CA LYS A 84 -12.35 8.70 3.22
C LYS A 84 -13.78 8.93 3.70
N GLU A 85 -14.53 9.80 3.04
CA GLU A 85 -15.89 10.17 3.43
C GLU A 85 -16.84 8.99 3.26
N ALA A 86 -16.78 8.33 2.10
CA ALA A 86 -17.59 7.14 1.82
C ALA A 86 -17.25 5.98 2.76
N ALA A 87 -15.96 5.77 3.06
CA ALA A 87 -15.54 4.73 3.99
C ALA A 87 -16.02 4.99 5.43
N LEU A 88 -15.98 6.25 5.89
CA LEU A 88 -16.52 6.62 7.21
C LEU A 88 -18.03 6.43 7.27
N ALA A 89 -18.76 6.82 6.23
CA ALA A 89 -20.20 6.64 6.14
C ALA A 89 -20.58 5.15 6.15
N ASP A 90 -19.78 4.27 5.51
CA ASP A 90 -19.98 2.83 5.54
C ASP A 90 -19.79 2.26 6.95
N VAL A 91 -18.78 2.70 7.69
CA VAL A 91 -18.58 2.30 9.09
C VAL A 91 -19.73 2.78 9.98
N GLU A 92 -20.16 4.04 9.84
CA GLU A 92 -21.25 4.63 10.61
C GLU A 92 -22.59 3.97 10.29
N GLY A 93 -22.82 3.59 9.03
CA GLY A 93 -24.04 2.90 8.57
C GLY A 93 -24.07 1.41 8.88
N ASN A 94 -22.95 0.81 9.22
CA ASN A 94 -22.88 -0.62 9.50
C ASN A 94 -23.63 -0.97 10.81
N THR A 95 -24.62 -1.86 10.71
CA THR A 95 -25.44 -2.32 11.84
C THR A 95 -25.03 -3.68 12.40
N ASP A 96 -24.00 -4.32 11.84
CA ASP A 96 -23.46 -5.58 12.35
C ASP A 96 -22.92 -5.38 13.79
N THR A 97 -23.13 -6.39 14.62
CA THR A 97 -22.52 -6.49 15.96
C THR A 97 -21.29 -7.38 15.86
N VAL A 98 -20.11 -6.77 15.80
CA VAL A 98 -18.85 -7.51 15.77
C VAL A 98 -18.46 -7.94 17.18
N THR A 99 -18.09 -9.20 17.33
CA THR A 99 -17.67 -9.81 18.61
C THR A 99 -16.20 -10.24 18.62
N SER A 100 -15.59 -10.34 17.44
CA SER A 100 -14.18 -10.68 17.27
C SER A 100 -13.61 -9.96 16.05
N SER A 101 -12.40 -9.43 16.20
CA SER A 101 -11.64 -8.76 15.14
C SER A 101 -10.16 -9.06 15.37
N VAL A 102 -9.53 -9.77 14.44
CA VAL A 102 -8.15 -10.27 14.58
C VAL A 102 -7.40 -10.11 13.26
N ILE A 103 -6.18 -9.61 13.34
CA ILE A 103 -5.21 -9.61 12.24
C ILE A 103 -4.23 -10.78 12.45
N SER A 104 -3.91 -11.48 11.37
CA SER A 104 -2.92 -12.58 11.33
C SER A 104 -2.05 -12.48 10.08
N ASP A 105 -0.96 -13.23 10.02
CA ASP A 105 0.01 -13.22 8.90
C ASP A 105 0.50 -11.83 8.51
N TYR A 106 0.56 -10.93 9.51
CA TYR A 106 0.83 -9.53 9.33
C TYR A 106 2.30 -9.25 9.07
N LYS A 107 2.57 -8.42 8.07
CA LYS A 107 3.92 -8.02 7.68
C LYS A 107 3.95 -6.54 7.33
N VAL A 108 4.95 -5.84 7.87
CA VAL A 108 5.28 -4.46 7.49
C VAL A 108 6.56 -4.46 6.67
N ARG A 109 6.56 -3.73 5.57
CA ARG A 109 7.75 -3.44 4.76
C ARG A 109 7.99 -1.94 4.73
N VAL A 110 9.12 -1.51 5.28
CA VAL A 110 9.52 -0.11 5.32
C VAL A 110 10.40 0.19 4.10
N TYR A 111 9.98 1.14 3.29
CA TYR A 111 10.69 1.55 2.07
C TYR A 111 11.37 2.92 2.19
N GLY A 112 11.09 3.66 3.25
CA GLY A 112 11.65 4.96 3.54
C GLY A 112 11.21 5.46 4.91
N LYS A 113 11.74 6.59 5.36
CA LYS A 113 11.42 7.16 6.68
C LYS A 113 9.94 7.48 6.88
N ASN A 114 9.21 7.66 5.77
CA ASN A 114 7.81 8.10 5.76
C ASN A 114 6.92 7.23 4.86
N PHE A 115 7.36 6.01 4.54
CA PHE A 115 6.63 5.14 3.63
C PHE A 115 6.75 3.67 4.05
N ALA A 116 5.61 3.02 4.27
CA ALA A 116 5.51 1.60 4.58
C ALA A 116 4.35 0.95 3.84
N VAL A 117 4.51 -0.33 3.53
CA VAL A 117 3.46 -1.19 2.99
C VAL A 117 3.21 -2.31 3.99
N VAL A 118 1.94 -2.55 4.28
CA VAL A 118 1.47 -3.63 5.15
C VAL A 118 0.72 -4.68 4.35
N ALA A 119 0.76 -5.91 4.79
CA ALA A 119 -0.09 -6.97 4.28
C ALA A 119 -0.42 -7.95 5.40
N GLY A 120 -1.62 -8.53 5.36
CA GLY A 120 -2.05 -9.50 6.35
C GLY A 120 -3.41 -10.10 6.03
N ASP A 121 -3.84 -10.99 6.90
CA ASP A 121 -5.18 -11.53 6.89
C ASP A 121 -5.99 -10.90 8.03
N TYR A 122 -7.23 -10.51 7.74
CA TYR A 122 -8.17 -9.94 8.69
C TYR A 122 -9.35 -10.88 8.87
N HIS A 123 -9.64 -11.26 10.10
CA HIS A 123 -10.76 -12.12 10.44
C HIS A 123 -11.72 -11.37 11.36
N VAL A 124 -12.97 -11.28 10.94
CA VAL A 124 -14.05 -10.64 11.70
C VAL A 124 -15.22 -11.59 11.87
N ALA A 125 -15.77 -11.66 13.07
CA ALA A 125 -16.94 -12.47 13.39
C ALA A 125 -17.93 -11.70 14.26
N GLY A 126 -19.20 -12.07 14.15
CA GLY A 126 -20.26 -11.37 14.87
C GLY A 126 -21.65 -11.83 14.48
N LYS A 127 -22.60 -10.90 14.60
CA LYS A 127 -23.99 -11.06 14.16
C LYS A 127 -24.39 -9.93 13.22
N ASP A 128 -25.08 -10.28 12.14
CA ASP A 128 -25.66 -9.30 11.23
C ASP A 128 -26.91 -8.62 11.85
N LYS A 129 -27.48 -7.67 11.11
CA LYS A 129 -28.69 -6.95 11.51
C LYS A 129 -29.90 -7.85 11.81
N ASP A 130 -29.95 -9.06 11.26
CA ASP A 130 -31.03 -10.02 11.46
C ASP A 130 -30.69 -11.03 12.58
N GLY A 131 -29.57 -10.84 13.30
CA GLY A 131 -29.09 -11.68 14.38
C GLY A 131 -28.43 -13.00 13.94
N ARG A 132 -28.18 -13.17 12.62
CA ARG A 132 -27.50 -14.35 12.09
C ARG A 132 -26.00 -14.20 12.31
N THR A 133 -25.35 -15.26 12.77
CA THR A 133 -23.90 -15.27 12.96
C THR A 133 -23.17 -15.23 11.63
N PHE A 134 -22.07 -14.49 11.59
CA PHE A 134 -21.13 -14.49 10.48
C PHE A 134 -19.68 -14.68 10.95
N SER A 135 -18.88 -15.22 10.06
CA SER A 135 -17.42 -15.29 10.18
C SER A 135 -16.86 -15.01 8.79
N ARG A 136 -16.06 -13.96 8.65
CA ARG A 136 -15.54 -13.48 7.37
C ARG A 136 -14.03 -13.32 7.47
N LYS A 137 -13.33 -13.81 6.46
CA LYS A 137 -11.88 -13.65 6.31
C LYS A 137 -11.56 -12.82 5.08
N PHE A 138 -10.59 -11.92 5.24
CA PHE A 138 -10.11 -11.07 4.16
C PHE A 138 -8.59 -11.09 4.16
N ARG A 139 -8.00 -10.93 2.99
CA ARG A 139 -6.60 -10.57 2.83
C ARG A 139 -6.52 -9.12 2.42
N PHE A 140 -5.56 -8.40 2.98
CA PHE A 140 -5.42 -6.99 2.68
C PHE A 140 -3.97 -6.59 2.38
N THR A 141 -3.84 -5.50 1.63
CA THR A 141 -2.59 -4.76 1.45
C THR A 141 -2.90 -3.29 1.62
N GLY A 142 -2.17 -2.64 2.52
CA GLY A 142 -2.32 -1.23 2.84
C GLY A 142 -1.03 -0.45 2.62
N VAL A 143 -1.18 0.82 2.28
CA VAL A 143 -0.08 1.77 2.09
C VAL A 143 -0.18 2.87 3.13
N TRP A 144 0.87 2.97 3.94
CA TRP A 144 1.01 3.97 4.97
C TRP A 144 2.05 5.02 4.60
N VAL A 145 1.70 6.29 4.79
CA VAL A 145 2.62 7.42 4.62
C VAL A 145 2.64 8.28 5.87
N GLN A 146 3.81 8.81 6.19
CA GLN A 146 3.93 9.79 7.27
C GLN A 146 3.93 11.19 6.68
N ARG A 147 2.94 11.99 7.07
CA ARG A 147 2.79 13.41 6.69
C ARG A 147 2.68 14.25 7.95
N ASN A 148 3.52 15.29 8.05
CA ASN A 148 3.54 16.17 9.22
C ASN A 148 3.67 15.42 10.56
N GLY A 149 4.51 14.37 10.59
CA GLY A 149 4.76 13.54 11.76
C GLY A 149 3.64 12.55 12.11
N LYS A 150 2.60 12.41 11.28
CA LYS A 150 1.48 11.48 11.50
C LYS A 150 1.46 10.41 10.42
N TRP A 151 1.39 9.14 10.81
CA TRP A 151 1.15 8.03 9.91
C TRP A 151 -0.31 7.99 9.49
N GLN A 152 -0.55 7.88 8.18
CA GLN A 152 -1.87 7.82 7.59
C GLN A 152 -1.92 6.78 6.48
N VAL A 153 -3.04 6.09 6.36
CA VAL A 153 -3.34 5.18 5.25
C VAL A 153 -3.79 6.00 4.05
N VAL A 154 -3.12 5.84 2.92
CA VAL A 154 -3.48 6.49 1.64
C VAL A 154 -4.14 5.52 0.67
N ALA A 155 -3.88 4.24 0.81
CA ALA A 155 -4.53 3.21 0.01
C ALA A 155 -4.65 1.92 0.80
N GLU A 156 -5.76 1.21 0.61
CA GLU A 156 -5.92 -0.17 1.02
C GLU A 156 -6.75 -0.92 -0.01
N GLN A 157 -6.42 -2.17 -0.21
CA GLN A 157 -7.20 -3.12 -0.97
C GLN A 157 -7.37 -4.38 -0.16
N SER A 158 -8.59 -4.90 -0.13
CA SER A 158 -8.88 -6.19 0.48
C SER A 158 -9.61 -7.10 -0.48
N GLU A 159 -9.43 -8.40 -0.29
CA GLU A 159 -10.15 -9.46 -0.97
C GLU A 159 -10.74 -10.42 0.05
N LYS A 160 -11.90 -10.98 -0.24
CA LYS A 160 -12.51 -12.01 0.61
C LYS A 160 -11.79 -13.33 0.38
N LEU A 161 -11.37 -13.97 1.46
CA LEU A 161 -10.91 -15.36 1.45
C LEU A 161 -12.12 -16.29 1.61
N GLU A 162 -12.08 -17.42 0.93
CA GLU A 162 -13.14 -18.44 1.00
C GLU A 162 -13.31 -19.01 2.41
#